data_90fb9fc6c2761af1587dc2c305fb1514
#
_entry.id   90fb9fc6c2761af1587dc2c305fb1514
#
_cell.length_a   1.000
_cell.length_b   1.000
_cell.length_c   1.000
_cell.angle_alpha   90.00
_cell.angle_beta   90.00
_cell.angle_gamma   90.00
#
_symmetry.space_group_name_H-M   'P 1'
#
loop_
_entity.id
_entity.type
_entity.pdbx_description
1 polymer ?
#
loop_
_entity_poly.entity_id
_entity_poly.type
_entity_poly.pdbx_seq_one_letter_code
_entity_poly.pdbx_strand_id
1 'polypeptide(L)'
;MFLIIQLGDWQFNNIMKIIYLHQYFNTPEMSGGVRSYDIAKYLVDNGHTVEMVTTNRSSSSSGDWKISNEDGINVHWFSLFYSNKLSYFKRLLAFFSFAYHAAKKGSKLQGDVVFATSTPLTIAIPALYISWKKSIPMVFEVRDLWPDVPIAVGVIKNPIVKYLAKLLESYTYKKSKAVIALSDGMKDGIIKAGCEESKIVVIPNFSNREMFSTKNTGKGFRAERGWLEDSPLLVYTGAFGMINGVDYLVDIAEQLALLKSDIKILLIGGGKQYDNIILYAQKKNVLNNNLFIEGDISKSELPQLLAAADLASNIVINVPEVWNNSANKFFDALASGTPILTNGGGWQ
;
A
#
# COMPACT_ATOMS: atom_id res chain seq x y z
N MET A 1 -8.97 -17.59 -6.14
CA MET A 1 -9.86 -18.71 -5.80
C MET A 1 -10.51 -18.55 -4.41
N PHE A 2 -9.83 -18.12 -3.35
CA PHE A 2 -10.45 -17.97 -2.02
C PHE A 2 -11.50 -16.86 -1.89
N LEU A 3 -11.38 -15.73 -2.61
CA LEU A 3 -12.35 -14.63 -2.56
C LEU A 3 -13.75 -15.05 -3.02
N ILE A 4 -13.82 -16.02 -3.89
CA ILE A 4 -15.02 -16.50 -4.55
C ILE A 4 -15.79 -17.53 -3.71
N ILE A 5 -15.07 -18.32 -2.89
CA ILE A 5 -15.64 -19.48 -2.18
C ILE A 5 -16.35 -19.11 -0.87
N GLN A 6 -16.00 -17.97 -0.22
CA GLN A 6 -16.56 -17.60 1.09
C GLN A 6 -17.73 -16.59 1.03
N LEU A 7 -18.08 -16.08 -0.13
CA LEU A 7 -19.21 -15.14 -0.26
C LEU A 7 -20.58 -15.82 -0.26
N GLY A 8 -20.72 -17.06 0.24
CA GLY A 8 -21.95 -17.83 0.40
C GLY A 8 -22.98 -17.62 -0.72
N ASP A 9 -23.53 -18.63 -1.32
CA ASP A 9 -24.62 -18.63 -2.33
C ASP A 9 -24.40 -17.89 -3.67
N TRP A 10 -23.22 -17.27 -3.88
CA TRP A 10 -22.86 -16.74 -5.18
C TRP A 10 -22.20 -17.85 -6.00
N GLN A 11 -22.98 -18.46 -6.90
CA GLN A 11 -22.42 -19.30 -7.96
C GLN A 11 -21.71 -18.38 -8.96
N PHE A 12 -20.39 -18.20 -8.78
CA PHE A 12 -19.53 -17.38 -9.66
C PHE A 12 -19.24 -18.07 -11.01
N ASN A 13 -20.24 -18.67 -11.62
CA ASN A 13 -20.16 -19.11 -13.00
C ASN A 13 -20.43 -17.98 -14.00
N ASN A 14 -20.76 -16.77 -13.52
CA ASN A 14 -21.08 -15.63 -14.37
C ASN A 14 -19.97 -14.60 -14.40
N ILE A 15 -19.61 -14.14 -15.58
CA ILE A 15 -18.76 -12.98 -15.82
C ILE A 15 -19.41 -11.76 -15.16
N MET A 16 -18.64 -11.05 -14.33
CA MET A 16 -19.08 -9.87 -13.59
C MET A 16 -18.39 -8.60 -14.09
N LYS A 17 -19.09 -7.48 -14.00
CA LYS A 17 -18.54 -6.14 -14.18
C LYS A 17 -18.26 -5.53 -12.80
N ILE A 18 -17.03 -5.17 -12.53
CA ILE A 18 -16.54 -4.72 -11.22
C ILE A 18 -16.17 -3.24 -11.30
N ILE A 19 -16.84 -2.40 -10.52
CA ILE A 19 -16.42 -1.00 -10.32
C ILE A 19 -15.42 -1.00 -9.18
N TYR A 20 -14.12 -0.87 -9.51
CA TYR A 20 -13.04 -0.94 -8.54
C TYR A 20 -12.57 0.47 -8.18
N LEU A 21 -12.74 0.88 -6.94
CA LEU A 21 -12.35 2.20 -6.43
C LEU A 21 -11.06 2.11 -5.62
N HIS A 22 -9.98 2.71 -6.09
CA HIS A 22 -8.73 2.83 -5.37
C HIS A 22 -8.03 4.16 -5.70
N GLN A 23 -7.91 5.07 -4.74
CA GLN A 23 -7.32 6.39 -4.98
C GLN A 23 -5.86 6.33 -5.42
N TYR A 24 -5.09 5.36 -4.93
CA TYR A 24 -3.64 5.24 -5.14
C TYR A 24 -3.25 4.02 -5.97
N PHE A 25 -4.06 3.69 -6.98
CA PHE A 25 -3.74 2.62 -7.91
C PHE A 25 -2.41 2.90 -8.63
N ASN A 26 -1.59 1.87 -8.76
CA ASN A 26 -0.34 1.90 -9.52
C ASN A 26 -0.28 0.67 -10.43
N THR A 27 0.35 0.84 -11.59
CA THR A 27 0.81 -0.27 -12.45
C THR A 27 2.21 -0.72 -12.03
N PRO A 28 2.71 -1.87 -12.50
CA PRO A 28 4.07 -2.33 -12.20
C PRO A 28 5.19 -1.36 -12.61
N GLU A 29 4.93 -0.49 -13.60
CA GLU A 29 5.88 0.53 -14.08
C GLU A 29 5.96 1.76 -13.17
N MET A 30 5.05 1.85 -12.20
CA MET A 30 5.01 2.94 -11.24
C MET A 30 5.66 2.54 -9.92
N SER A 31 6.15 3.52 -9.17
CA SER A 31 6.59 3.29 -7.80
C SER A 31 5.41 3.07 -6.86
N GLY A 32 5.57 2.17 -5.88
CA GLY A 32 4.58 1.89 -4.84
C GLY A 32 3.94 0.50 -4.94
N GLY A 33 2.94 0.26 -4.10
CA GLY A 33 2.27 -1.04 -4.03
C GLY A 33 1.33 -1.26 -5.21
N VAL A 34 1.39 -2.45 -5.82
CA VAL A 34 0.59 -2.85 -7.00
C VAL A 34 -0.52 -3.85 -6.68
N ARG A 35 -0.82 -4.13 -5.42
CA ARG A 35 -1.85 -5.11 -5.01
C ARG A 35 -3.18 -4.95 -5.75
N SER A 36 -3.65 -3.73 -5.96
CA SER A 36 -4.93 -3.50 -6.65
C SER A 36 -4.83 -3.79 -8.15
N TYR A 37 -3.64 -3.61 -8.75
CA TYR A 37 -3.38 -4.03 -10.11
C TYR A 37 -3.37 -5.56 -10.20
N ASP A 38 -2.65 -6.25 -9.33
CA ASP A 38 -2.57 -7.72 -9.34
C ASP A 38 -3.95 -8.36 -9.13
N ILE A 39 -4.77 -7.81 -8.21
CA ILE A 39 -6.15 -8.28 -8.00
C ILE A 39 -7.00 -7.99 -9.25
N ALA A 40 -6.93 -6.79 -9.81
CA ALA A 40 -7.71 -6.43 -11.00
C ALA A 40 -7.31 -7.27 -12.22
N LYS A 41 -6.00 -7.48 -12.41
CA LYS A 41 -5.47 -8.35 -13.48
C LYS A 41 -5.94 -9.79 -13.31
N TYR A 42 -5.84 -10.34 -12.10
CA TYR A 42 -6.37 -11.68 -11.82
C TYR A 42 -7.87 -11.81 -12.15
N LEU A 43 -8.67 -10.79 -11.81
CA LEU A 43 -10.10 -10.78 -12.15
C LEU A 43 -10.34 -10.73 -13.67
N VAL A 44 -9.57 -9.91 -14.39
CA VAL A 44 -9.63 -9.84 -15.87
C VAL A 44 -9.24 -11.18 -16.49
N ASP A 45 -8.16 -11.81 -16.02
CA ASP A 45 -7.69 -13.11 -16.54
C ASP A 45 -8.69 -14.25 -16.29
N ASN A 46 -9.60 -14.07 -15.30
CA ASN A 46 -10.71 -14.99 -15.05
C ASN A 46 -12.02 -14.57 -15.74
N GLY A 47 -11.94 -13.67 -16.73
CA GLY A 47 -13.05 -13.29 -17.61
C GLY A 47 -13.93 -12.16 -17.10
N HIS A 48 -13.64 -11.56 -15.94
CA HIS A 48 -14.39 -10.41 -15.42
C HIS A 48 -14.00 -9.10 -16.11
N THR A 49 -14.89 -8.12 -16.13
CA THR A 49 -14.57 -6.77 -16.59
C THR A 49 -14.28 -5.89 -15.36
N VAL A 50 -13.15 -5.18 -15.36
CA VAL A 50 -12.78 -4.28 -14.27
C VAL A 50 -12.71 -2.84 -14.76
N GLU A 51 -13.51 -1.98 -14.14
CA GLU A 51 -13.53 -0.52 -14.31
C GLU A 51 -12.85 0.12 -13.10
N MET A 52 -11.54 0.35 -13.19
CA MET A 52 -10.75 0.96 -12.12
C MET A 52 -10.93 2.48 -12.11
N VAL A 53 -11.33 3.06 -10.99
CA VAL A 53 -11.45 4.51 -10.79
C VAL A 53 -10.38 4.98 -9.81
N THR A 54 -9.47 5.83 -10.29
CA THR A 54 -8.26 6.23 -9.55
C THR A 54 -7.83 7.66 -9.83
N THR A 55 -6.70 8.10 -9.23
CA THR A 55 -6.10 9.42 -9.49
C THR A 55 -4.81 9.33 -10.28
N ASN A 56 -4.63 10.27 -11.21
CA ASN A 56 -3.31 10.63 -11.72
C ASN A 56 -2.72 11.72 -10.83
N ARG A 57 -1.75 11.34 -9.98
CA ARG A 57 -1.14 12.21 -8.96
C ARG A 57 -0.07 13.15 -9.50
N SER A 58 0.52 12.82 -10.65
CA SER A 58 1.60 13.59 -11.28
C SER A 58 1.10 14.71 -12.18
N SER A 59 -0.22 14.78 -12.42
CA SER A 59 -0.80 15.78 -13.31
C SER A 59 -0.70 17.17 -12.70
N SER A 60 -0.18 18.12 -13.48
CA SER A 60 -0.20 19.55 -13.15
C SER A 60 -1.57 20.19 -13.38
N SER A 61 -2.43 19.58 -14.22
CA SER A 61 -3.84 19.96 -14.41
C SER A 61 -4.74 19.24 -13.40
N SER A 62 -5.83 19.88 -12.98
CA SER A 62 -6.79 19.29 -12.04
C SER A 62 -8.18 19.27 -12.68
N GLY A 63 -8.89 18.15 -12.54
CA GLY A 63 -10.30 18.04 -12.93
C GLY A 63 -10.60 17.20 -14.18
N ASP A 64 -9.58 16.82 -14.95
CA ASP A 64 -9.77 16.03 -16.18
C ASP A 64 -9.74 14.53 -15.93
N TRP A 65 -10.47 13.78 -16.76
CA TRP A 65 -10.47 12.34 -16.81
C TRP A 65 -9.71 11.83 -18.03
N LYS A 66 -8.75 10.94 -17.81
CA LYS A 66 -8.10 10.16 -18.86
C LYS A 66 -8.51 8.69 -18.70
N ILE A 67 -8.70 7.97 -19.79
CA ILE A 67 -8.98 6.54 -19.79
C ILE A 67 -7.83 5.84 -20.49
N SER A 68 -7.36 4.75 -19.90
CA SER A 68 -6.38 3.83 -20.51
C SER A 68 -6.81 2.40 -20.27
N ASN A 69 -6.23 1.49 -21.03
CA ASN A 69 -6.34 0.05 -20.79
C ASN A 69 -4.96 -0.44 -20.33
N GLU A 70 -4.94 -0.97 -19.10
CA GLU A 70 -3.72 -1.50 -18.47
C GLU A 70 -3.91 -3.02 -18.37
N ASP A 71 -3.35 -3.77 -19.30
CA ASP A 71 -3.42 -5.24 -19.36
C ASP A 71 -4.86 -5.82 -19.23
N GLY A 72 -5.82 -5.17 -19.89
CA GLY A 72 -7.24 -5.54 -19.87
C GLY A 72 -8.06 -4.83 -18.79
N ILE A 73 -7.44 -4.10 -17.89
CA ILE A 73 -8.12 -3.27 -16.89
C ILE A 73 -8.46 -1.93 -17.51
N ASN A 74 -9.74 -1.54 -17.54
CA ASN A 74 -10.16 -0.20 -17.95
C ASN A 74 -9.91 0.79 -16.82
N VAL A 75 -8.91 1.67 -16.95
CA VAL A 75 -8.52 2.58 -15.88
C VAL A 75 -8.98 4.00 -16.17
N HIS A 76 -9.79 4.56 -15.25
CA HIS A 76 -10.27 5.94 -15.28
C HIS A 76 -9.42 6.78 -14.33
N TRP A 77 -8.49 7.55 -14.88
CA TRP A 77 -7.57 8.43 -14.14
C TRP A 77 -8.17 9.81 -13.96
N PHE A 78 -8.41 10.21 -12.74
CA PHE A 78 -8.78 11.59 -12.42
C PHE A 78 -7.51 12.40 -12.13
N SER A 79 -7.31 13.47 -12.89
CA SER A 79 -6.17 14.39 -12.70
C SER A 79 -6.33 15.16 -11.40
N LEU A 80 -5.55 14.78 -10.37
CA LEU A 80 -5.57 15.41 -9.05
C LEU A 80 -4.17 15.38 -8.45
N PHE A 81 -3.49 16.53 -8.40
CA PHE A 81 -2.19 16.60 -7.79
C PHE A 81 -2.23 16.16 -6.32
N TYR A 82 -1.40 15.19 -5.98
CA TYR A 82 -1.23 14.72 -4.62
C TYR A 82 0.23 14.38 -4.34
N SER A 83 0.72 14.84 -3.19
CA SER A 83 2.04 14.49 -2.68
C SER A 83 1.97 14.33 -1.16
N ASN A 84 2.76 13.41 -0.62
CA ASN A 84 2.93 13.24 0.82
C ASN A 84 3.56 14.48 1.51
N LYS A 85 4.17 15.39 0.74
CA LYS A 85 4.70 16.67 1.21
C LYS A 85 3.62 17.74 1.42
N LEU A 86 2.39 17.54 0.91
CA LEU A 86 1.27 18.48 1.11
C LEU A 86 0.90 18.61 2.59
N SER A 87 0.43 19.83 2.97
CA SER A 87 -0.15 20.05 4.30
C SER A 87 -1.37 19.14 4.53
N TYR A 88 -1.63 18.84 5.80
CA TYR A 88 -2.77 17.98 6.17
C TYR A 88 -4.10 18.44 5.56
N PHE A 89 -4.38 19.76 5.60
CA PHE A 89 -5.60 20.33 5.04
C PHE A 89 -5.70 20.12 3.50
N LYS A 90 -4.62 20.35 2.77
CA LYS A 90 -4.58 20.12 1.30
C LYS A 90 -4.78 18.64 0.97
N ARG A 91 -4.23 17.73 1.77
CA ARG A 91 -4.45 16.29 1.62
C ARG A 91 -5.91 15.92 1.83
N LEU A 92 -6.53 16.48 2.87
CA LEU A 92 -7.94 16.24 3.17
C LEU A 92 -8.86 16.74 2.05
N LEU A 93 -8.59 17.94 1.51
CA LEU A 93 -9.29 18.46 0.33
C LEU A 93 -9.14 17.56 -0.88
N ALA A 94 -7.94 17.02 -1.14
CA ALA A 94 -7.72 16.07 -2.22
C ALA A 94 -8.52 14.78 -2.04
N PHE A 95 -8.62 14.27 -0.80
CA PHE A 95 -9.42 13.07 -0.49
C PHE A 95 -10.90 13.28 -0.77
N PHE A 96 -11.48 14.39 -0.32
CA PHE A 96 -12.90 14.68 -0.57
C PHE A 96 -13.15 15.04 -2.04
N SER A 97 -12.24 15.75 -2.68
CA SER A 97 -12.32 16.02 -4.13
C SER A 97 -12.36 14.72 -4.92
N PHE A 98 -11.44 13.80 -4.66
CA PHE A 98 -11.48 12.50 -5.32
C PHE A 98 -12.76 11.72 -5.00
N ALA A 99 -13.18 11.67 -3.74
CA ALA A 99 -14.39 10.97 -3.34
C ALA A 99 -15.63 11.47 -4.13
N TYR A 100 -15.77 12.79 -4.26
CA TYR A 100 -16.86 13.38 -5.03
C TYR A 100 -16.82 13.00 -6.52
N HIS A 101 -15.64 13.14 -7.16
CA HIS A 101 -15.49 12.85 -8.58
C HIS A 101 -15.60 11.34 -8.88
N ALA A 102 -15.08 10.49 -7.99
CA ALA A 102 -15.20 9.04 -8.09
C ALA A 102 -16.66 8.58 -7.95
N ALA A 103 -17.44 9.20 -7.03
CA ALA A 103 -18.87 8.93 -6.90
C ALA A 103 -19.63 9.26 -8.20
N LYS A 104 -19.35 10.45 -8.77
CA LYS A 104 -19.96 10.92 -10.03
C LYS A 104 -19.58 10.06 -11.22
N LYS A 105 -18.31 9.65 -11.33
CA LYS A 105 -17.80 8.79 -12.41
C LYS A 105 -18.33 7.37 -12.27
N GLY A 106 -18.12 6.73 -11.12
CA GLY A 106 -18.50 5.34 -10.87
C GLY A 106 -20.00 5.10 -10.98
N SER A 107 -20.83 6.09 -10.59
CA SER A 107 -22.29 5.97 -10.73
C SER A 107 -22.77 5.92 -12.20
N LYS A 108 -21.93 6.29 -13.16
CA LYS A 108 -22.24 6.20 -14.61
C LYS A 108 -21.69 4.93 -15.25
N LEU A 109 -20.74 4.24 -14.61
CA LEU A 109 -20.17 2.99 -15.10
C LEU A 109 -21.17 1.85 -14.90
N GLN A 110 -21.13 0.83 -15.76
CA GLN A 110 -21.86 -0.40 -15.53
C GLN A 110 -21.10 -1.27 -14.53
N GLY A 111 -21.82 -1.96 -13.65
CA GLY A 111 -21.20 -2.83 -12.66
C GLY A 111 -22.22 -3.63 -11.88
N ASP A 112 -21.82 -4.84 -11.52
CA ASP A 112 -22.59 -5.79 -10.71
C ASP A 112 -22.16 -5.76 -9.25
N VAL A 113 -20.95 -5.23 -8.98
CA VAL A 113 -20.39 -5.08 -7.64
C VAL A 113 -19.49 -3.85 -7.57
N VAL A 114 -19.46 -3.20 -6.41
CA VAL A 114 -18.45 -2.18 -6.06
C VAL A 114 -17.37 -2.84 -5.22
N PHE A 115 -16.13 -2.79 -5.67
CA PHE A 115 -14.97 -3.17 -4.87
C PHE A 115 -14.17 -1.91 -4.51
N ALA A 116 -14.05 -1.60 -3.23
CA ALA A 116 -13.37 -0.40 -2.79
C ALA A 116 -12.23 -0.75 -1.83
N THR A 117 -11.07 -0.16 -2.07
CA THR A 117 -9.85 -0.39 -1.30
C THR A 117 -9.43 0.87 -0.56
N SER A 118 -9.35 0.82 0.79
CA SER A 118 -8.68 1.86 1.58
C SER A 118 -7.15 1.78 1.30
N THR A 119 -6.34 2.78 1.39
CA THR A 119 -6.46 4.09 2.00
C THR A 119 -6.71 5.16 0.96
N PRO A 120 -7.23 6.32 1.31
CA PRO A 120 -7.76 6.74 2.60
C PRO A 120 -9.17 6.20 2.87
N LEU A 121 -9.66 6.30 4.13
CA LEU A 121 -11.01 5.85 4.49
C LEU A 121 -12.11 6.58 3.71
N THR A 122 -11.85 7.79 3.22
CA THR A 122 -12.81 8.56 2.41
C THR A 122 -13.23 7.88 1.11
N ILE A 123 -12.52 6.81 0.65
CA ILE A 123 -12.95 5.96 -0.47
C ILE A 123 -14.29 5.26 -0.19
N ALA A 124 -14.64 5.09 1.08
CA ALA A 124 -15.92 4.53 1.50
C ALA A 124 -17.11 5.39 1.03
N ILE A 125 -16.93 6.71 0.95
CA ILE A 125 -18.01 7.65 0.55
C ILE A 125 -18.51 7.34 -0.88
N PRO A 126 -17.65 7.35 -1.93
CA PRO A 126 -18.08 6.98 -3.27
C PRO A 126 -18.57 5.53 -3.37
N ALA A 127 -17.94 4.59 -2.63
CA ALA A 127 -18.33 3.19 -2.64
C ALA A 127 -19.77 2.99 -2.12
N LEU A 128 -20.10 3.57 -0.97
CA LEU A 128 -21.43 3.56 -0.38
C LEU A 128 -22.46 4.22 -1.30
N TYR A 129 -22.11 5.38 -1.88
CA TYR A 129 -23.00 6.09 -2.79
C TYR A 129 -23.33 5.29 -4.05
N ILE A 130 -22.32 4.70 -4.70
CA ILE A 130 -22.49 3.91 -5.94
C ILE A 130 -23.30 2.64 -5.64
N SER A 131 -22.94 1.92 -4.57
CA SER A 131 -23.66 0.72 -4.11
C SER A 131 -25.14 1.03 -3.86
N TRP A 132 -25.43 2.09 -3.12
CA TRP A 132 -26.80 2.53 -2.86
C TRP A 132 -27.55 2.93 -4.16
N LYS A 133 -26.95 3.81 -4.98
CA LYS A 133 -27.58 4.35 -6.19
C LYS A 133 -27.89 3.29 -7.23
N LYS A 134 -27.03 2.27 -7.33
CA LYS A 134 -27.19 1.19 -8.31
C LYS A 134 -27.84 -0.06 -7.72
N SER A 135 -28.09 -0.10 -6.42
CA SER A 135 -28.60 -1.28 -5.70
C SER A 135 -27.74 -2.53 -5.93
N ILE A 136 -26.41 -2.36 -5.99
CA ILE A 136 -25.44 -3.44 -6.14
C ILE A 136 -24.62 -3.64 -4.87
N PRO A 137 -24.14 -4.86 -4.57
CA PRO A 137 -23.34 -5.12 -3.37
C PRO A 137 -22.01 -4.39 -3.39
N MET A 138 -21.44 -4.17 -2.18
CA MET A 138 -20.14 -3.58 -1.98
C MET A 138 -19.24 -4.54 -1.21
N VAL A 139 -18.03 -4.73 -1.70
CA VAL A 139 -16.89 -5.34 -0.99
C VAL A 139 -15.92 -4.24 -0.60
N PHE A 140 -15.49 -4.23 0.65
CA PHE A 140 -14.57 -3.21 1.17
C PHE A 140 -13.27 -3.84 1.66
N GLU A 141 -12.15 -3.48 1.06
CA GLU A 141 -10.82 -3.94 1.47
C GLU A 141 -10.18 -2.93 2.41
N VAL A 142 -9.79 -3.39 3.59
CA VAL A 142 -9.12 -2.61 4.63
C VAL A 142 -7.62 -2.88 4.54
N ARG A 143 -6.86 -1.91 4.03
CA ARG A 143 -5.39 -2.04 3.89
C ARG A 143 -4.62 -1.52 5.09
N ASP A 144 -5.21 -0.57 5.79
CA ASP A 144 -4.72 -0.04 7.07
C ASP A 144 -5.92 0.18 7.98
N LEU A 145 -5.77 0.00 9.28
CA LEU A 145 -6.83 0.29 10.26
C LEU A 145 -7.01 1.81 10.42
N TRP A 146 -7.89 2.37 9.63
CA TRP A 146 -8.33 3.75 9.69
C TRP A 146 -9.67 3.84 10.41
N PRO A 147 -9.82 4.74 11.40
CA PRO A 147 -8.93 5.85 11.75
C PRO A 147 -7.91 5.55 12.85
N ASP A 148 -7.79 4.32 13.35
CA ASP A 148 -7.04 4.02 14.58
C ASP A 148 -5.54 4.33 14.43
N VAL A 149 -4.88 3.91 13.34
CA VAL A 149 -3.46 4.22 13.11
C VAL A 149 -3.21 5.73 13.06
N PRO A 150 -3.90 6.57 12.24
CA PRO A 150 -3.76 8.02 12.28
C PRO A 150 -4.05 8.67 13.63
N ILE A 151 -4.92 8.08 14.45
CA ILE A 151 -5.20 8.55 15.81
C ILE A 151 -4.03 8.23 16.74
N ALA A 152 -3.52 7.00 16.70
CA ALA A 152 -2.42 6.53 17.54
C ALA A 152 -1.14 7.32 17.30
N VAL A 153 -0.82 7.62 16.04
CA VAL A 153 0.35 8.44 15.68
C VAL A 153 0.10 9.96 15.77
N GLY A 154 -1.03 10.39 16.29
CA GLY A 154 -1.33 11.80 16.57
C GLY A 154 -1.61 12.67 15.33
N VAL A 155 -1.91 12.10 14.18
CA VAL A 155 -2.30 12.83 12.96
C VAL A 155 -3.73 13.35 13.09
N ILE A 156 -4.65 12.56 13.64
CA ILE A 156 -6.03 12.97 13.91
C ILE A 156 -6.16 13.24 15.41
N LYS A 157 -6.21 14.54 15.80
CA LYS A 157 -6.32 14.96 17.20
C LYS A 157 -7.72 15.45 17.58
N ASN A 158 -8.43 16.09 16.63
CA ASN A 158 -9.75 16.68 16.89
C ASN A 158 -10.79 15.59 17.22
N PRO A 159 -11.51 15.67 18.36
CA PRO A 159 -12.45 14.64 18.80
C PRO A 159 -13.65 14.48 17.86
N ILE A 160 -14.11 15.55 17.23
CA ILE A 160 -15.22 15.50 16.26
C ILE A 160 -14.79 14.72 15.02
N VAL A 161 -13.58 14.99 14.51
CA VAL A 161 -13.02 14.26 13.35
C VAL A 161 -12.82 12.78 13.67
N LYS A 162 -12.32 12.46 14.89
CA LYS A 162 -12.21 11.07 15.36
C LYS A 162 -13.56 10.37 15.35
N TYR A 163 -14.57 11.02 15.92
CA TYR A 163 -15.94 10.47 15.99
C TYR A 163 -16.52 10.23 14.60
N LEU A 164 -16.45 11.23 13.71
CA LEU A 164 -16.97 11.11 12.35
C LEU A 164 -16.24 10.05 11.52
N ALA A 165 -14.92 9.92 11.69
CA ALA A 165 -14.13 8.90 11.01
C ALA A 165 -14.50 7.48 11.49
N LYS A 166 -14.68 7.29 12.82
CA LYS A 166 -15.14 6.00 13.38
C LYS A 166 -16.57 5.67 12.97
N LEU A 167 -17.43 6.68 12.87
CA LEU A 167 -18.79 6.49 12.37
C LEU A 167 -18.79 6.04 10.90
N LEU A 168 -17.99 6.70 10.06
CA LEU A 168 -17.85 6.32 8.65
C LEU A 168 -17.29 4.89 8.50
N GLU A 169 -16.27 4.54 9.27
CA GLU A 169 -15.69 3.19 9.31
C GLU A 169 -16.74 2.14 9.64
N SER A 170 -17.37 2.24 10.82
CA SER A 170 -18.38 1.29 11.29
C SER A 170 -19.56 1.17 10.31
N TYR A 171 -20.03 2.31 9.77
CA TYR A 171 -21.11 2.32 8.79
C TYR A 171 -20.72 1.62 7.50
N THR A 172 -19.48 1.83 7.04
CA THR A 172 -18.94 1.17 5.84
C THR A 172 -18.94 -0.33 6.01
N TYR A 173 -18.39 -0.83 7.13
CA TYR A 173 -18.36 -2.27 7.41
C TYR A 173 -19.75 -2.89 7.50
N LYS A 174 -20.69 -2.22 8.17
CA LYS A 174 -22.09 -2.68 8.26
C LYS A 174 -22.77 -2.79 6.90
N LYS A 175 -22.51 -1.84 6.00
CA LYS A 175 -23.13 -1.79 4.66
C LYS A 175 -22.42 -2.66 3.64
N SER A 176 -21.20 -3.10 3.90
CA SER A 176 -20.48 -4.03 3.04
C SER A 176 -21.11 -5.42 3.08
N LYS A 177 -21.16 -6.08 1.93
CA LYS A 177 -21.53 -7.49 1.80
C LYS A 177 -20.41 -8.38 2.35
N ALA A 178 -19.15 -7.98 2.08
CA ALA A 178 -17.94 -8.58 2.64
C ALA A 178 -16.88 -7.51 2.93
N VAL A 179 -16.03 -7.78 3.91
CA VAL A 179 -14.90 -6.93 4.29
C VAL A 179 -13.62 -7.78 4.21
N ILE A 180 -12.60 -7.27 3.52
CA ILE A 180 -11.31 -7.95 3.38
C ILE A 180 -10.33 -7.33 4.36
N ALA A 181 -9.75 -8.16 5.21
CA ALA A 181 -8.62 -7.83 6.09
C ALA A 181 -7.31 -8.39 5.50
N LEU A 182 -6.18 -7.75 5.76
CA LEU A 182 -4.88 -8.19 5.27
C LEU A 182 -4.10 -9.02 6.29
N SER A 183 -4.61 -9.16 7.51
CA SER A 183 -4.04 -10.02 8.57
C SER A 183 -5.11 -10.34 9.61
N ASP A 184 -4.85 -11.36 10.46
CA ASP A 184 -5.74 -11.69 11.56
C ASP A 184 -5.84 -10.55 12.57
N GLY A 185 -4.75 -9.85 12.88
CA GLY A 185 -4.80 -8.67 13.75
C GLY A 185 -5.61 -7.51 13.16
N MET A 186 -5.63 -7.35 11.84
CA MET A 186 -6.53 -6.40 11.18
C MET A 186 -7.98 -6.87 11.22
N LYS A 187 -8.25 -8.18 11.08
CA LYS A 187 -9.59 -8.77 11.29
C LYS A 187 -10.11 -8.43 12.68
N ASP A 188 -9.29 -8.60 13.72
CA ASP A 188 -9.67 -8.24 15.09
C ASP A 188 -10.00 -6.76 15.25
N GLY A 189 -9.23 -5.88 14.61
CA GLY A 189 -9.52 -4.44 14.56
C GLY A 189 -10.86 -4.11 13.90
N ILE A 190 -11.17 -4.77 12.79
CA ILE A 190 -12.44 -4.61 12.05
C ILE A 190 -13.63 -5.12 12.88
N ILE A 191 -13.47 -6.23 13.62
CA ILE A 191 -14.51 -6.73 14.56
C ILE A 191 -14.74 -5.71 15.68
N LYS A 192 -13.67 -5.14 16.27
CA LYS A 192 -13.77 -4.09 17.31
C LYS A 192 -14.47 -2.84 16.79
N ALA A 193 -14.34 -2.52 15.51
CA ALA A 193 -15.06 -1.41 14.88
C ALA A 193 -16.54 -1.72 14.56
N GLY A 194 -17.03 -2.94 14.91
CA GLY A 194 -18.43 -3.34 14.84
C GLY A 194 -18.84 -4.05 13.56
N CYS A 195 -17.88 -4.66 12.83
CA CYS A 195 -18.18 -5.56 11.73
C CYS A 195 -18.53 -6.95 12.24
N GLU A 196 -19.52 -7.59 11.63
CA GLU A 196 -19.85 -9.00 11.89
C GLU A 196 -18.71 -9.88 11.35
N GLU A 197 -18.21 -10.80 12.18
CA GLU A 197 -17.09 -11.68 11.83
C GLU A 197 -17.36 -12.51 10.56
N SER A 198 -18.59 -12.97 10.38
CA SER A 198 -19.03 -13.73 9.20
C SER A 198 -18.85 -13.01 7.86
N LYS A 199 -18.72 -11.69 7.88
CA LYS A 199 -18.47 -10.87 6.69
C LYS A 199 -16.99 -10.67 6.40
N ILE A 200 -16.09 -11.06 7.32
CA ILE A 200 -14.67 -10.74 7.21
C ILE A 200 -13.90 -11.92 6.61
N VAL A 201 -13.13 -11.63 5.58
CA VAL A 201 -12.21 -12.58 4.94
C VAL A 201 -10.80 -12.05 5.06
N VAL A 202 -9.87 -12.89 5.51
CA VAL A 202 -8.44 -12.53 5.57
C VAL A 202 -7.78 -12.92 4.25
N ILE A 203 -7.29 -11.90 3.53
CA ILE A 203 -6.52 -12.07 2.29
C ILE A 203 -5.24 -11.25 2.43
N PRO A 204 -4.14 -11.85 2.88
CA PRO A 204 -2.87 -11.16 3.09
C PRO A 204 -2.37 -10.45 1.83
N ASN A 205 -1.41 -9.56 2.00
CA ASN A 205 -0.60 -9.14 0.87
C ASN A 205 0.13 -10.36 0.28
N PHE A 206 0.54 -10.24 -0.95
CA PHE A 206 1.21 -11.30 -1.71
C PHE A 206 2.24 -10.68 -2.64
N SER A 207 3.08 -11.52 -3.22
CA SER A 207 4.06 -11.12 -4.22
C SER A 207 3.85 -11.89 -5.52
N ASN A 208 4.20 -11.28 -6.63
CA ASN A 208 4.20 -11.92 -7.95
C ASN A 208 5.43 -12.85 -8.05
N ARG A 209 5.21 -14.17 -8.00
CA ARG A 209 6.26 -15.18 -8.04
C ARG A 209 6.99 -15.31 -9.38
N GLU A 210 6.41 -14.82 -10.46
CA GLU A 210 7.08 -14.76 -11.77
C GLU A 210 8.10 -13.63 -11.81
N MET A 211 7.74 -12.49 -11.23
CA MET A 211 8.59 -11.31 -11.11
C MET A 211 9.66 -11.50 -10.01
N PHE A 212 9.25 -11.89 -8.81
CA PHE A 212 10.11 -12.12 -7.66
C PHE A 212 10.51 -13.60 -7.58
N SER A 213 11.69 -13.93 -8.04
CA SER A 213 12.17 -15.30 -8.15
C SER A 213 13.60 -15.43 -7.62
N THR A 214 13.87 -16.55 -6.96
CA THR A 214 15.23 -16.94 -6.53
C THR A 214 16.19 -17.15 -7.69
N LYS A 215 15.72 -17.12 -8.93
CA LYS A 215 16.56 -17.18 -10.15
C LYS A 215 17.22 -15.83 -10.48
N ASN A 216 16.71 -14.73 -9.94
CA ASN A 216 17.36 -13.42 -10.07
C ASN A 216 18.69 -13.46 -9.33
N THR A 217 19.74 -12.88 -9.90
CA THR A 217 21.10 -12.99 -9.34
C THR A 217 21.60 -11.71 -8.67
N GLY A 218 20.96 -10.57 -8.94
CA GLY A 218 21.37 -9.26 -8.43
C GLY A 218 22.76 -8.77 -8.87
N LYS A 219 23.48 -9.54 -9.73
CA LYS A 219 24.84 -9.20 -10.15
C LYS A 219 24.94 -7.85 -10.86
N GLY A 220 23.99 -7.56 -11.75
CA GLY A 220 23.94 -6.26 -12.43
C GLY A 220 23.76 -5.11 -11.45
N PHE A 221 22.87 -5.27 -10.48
CA PHE A 221 22.62 -4.26 -9.44
C PHE A 221 23.88 -3.95 -8.62
N ARG A 222 24.65 -4.97 -8.23
CA ARG A 222 25.92 -4.79 -7.51
C ARG A 222 26.99 -4.15 -8.39
N ALA A 223 27.13 -4.59 -9.65
CA ALA A 223 28.13 -4.07 -10.58
C ALA A 223 28.00 -2.56 -10.87
N GLU A 224 26.78 -2.04 -10.86
CA GLU A 224 26.49 -0.60 -11.06
C GLU A 224 26.84 0.26 -9.84
N ARG A 225 27.12 -0.33 -8.68
CA ARG A 225 27.35 0.36 -7.40
C ARG A 225 28.72 0.04 -6.84
N GLY A 226 29.75 0.75 -7.34
CA GLY A 226 31.15 0.53 -6.94
C GLY A 226 31.43 0.65 -5.44
N TRP A 227 30.52 1.30 -4.66
CA TRP A 227 30.62 1.38 -3.20
C TRP A 227 30.19 0.10 -2.48
N LEU A 228 29.48 -0.81 -3.18
CA LEU A 228 28.94 -2.04 -2.59
C LEU A 228 29.96 -3.19 -2.65
N GLU A 229 30.67 -3.37 -3.77
CA GLU A 229 31.63 -4.45 -3.98
C GLU A 229 31.08 -5.81 -3.51
N ASP A 230 31.84 -6.55 -2.70
CA ASP A 230 31.43 -7.82 -2.08
C ASP A 230 30.87 -7.64 -0.66
N SER A 231 30.66 -6.39 -0.20
CA SER A 231 30.12 -6.12 1.13
C SER A 231 28.73 -6.70 1.32
N PRO A 232 28.39 -7.24 2.51
CA PRO A 232 27.03 -7.64 2.83
C PRO A 232 26.07 -6.44 2.76
N LEU A 233 24.88 -6.64 2.17
CA LEU A 233 23.92 -5.60 1.87
C LEU A 233 22.62 -5.80 2.63
N LEU A 234 22.30 -4.86 3.55
CA LEU A 234 20.97 -4.69 4.14
C LEU A 234 20.18 -3.67 3.32
N VAL A 235 18.98 -4.02 2.88
CA VAL A 235 18.12 -3.10 2.12
C VAL A 235 16.82 -2.76 2.85
N TYR A 236 16.40 -1.53 2.68
CA TYR A 236 15.03 -1.07 2.97
C TYR A 236 14.42 -0.52 1.71
N THR A 237 13.19 -0.94 1.40
CA THR A 237 12.41 -0.40 0.29
C THR A 237 11.07 0.11 0.76
N GLY A 238 10.68 1.34 0.35
CA GLY A 238 9.35 1.87 0.61
C GLY A 238 9.32 3.30 1.11
N ALA A 239 8.14 3.73 1.57
CA ALA A 239 7.92 5.11 1.96
C ALA A 239 8.75 5.50 3.20
N PHE A 240 9.34 6.70 3.17
CA PHE A 240 9.94 7.34 4.34
C PHE A 240 8.85 8.13 5.07
N GLY A 241 7.94 7.37 5.69
CA GLY A 241 6.82 7.90 6.48
C GLY A 241 7.06 7.78 7.97
N MET A 242 6.25 8.50 8.76
CA MET A 242 6.37 8.50 10.24
C MET A 242 6.25 7.11 10.86
N ILE A 243 5.43 6.24 10.28
CA ILE A 243 5.18 4.89 10.84
C ILE A 243 6.22 3.86 10.42
N ASN A 244 7.11 4.20 9.50
CA ASN A 244 8.05 3.24 8.89
C ASN A 244 9.37 3.11 9.65
N GLY A 245 9.65 3.97 10.65
CA GLY A 245 10.82 3.85 11.52
C GLY A 245 12.17 3.79 10.80
N VAL A 246 12.30 4.50 9.66
CA VAL A 246 13.52 4.45 8.83
C VAL A 246 14.74 5.00 9.56
N ASP A 247 14.55 5.88 10.53
CA ASP A 247 15.57 6.42 11.44
C ASP A 247 16.29 5.33 12.23
N TYR A 248 15.63 4.23 12.60
CA TYR A 248 16.29 3.09 13.25
C TYR A 248 17.41 2.48 12.41
N LEU A 249 17.30 2.52 11.07
CA LEU A 249 18.35 2.02 10.18
C LEU A 249 19.56 2.97 10.14
N VAL A 250 19.36 4.24 10.38
CA VAL A 250 20.46 5.21 10.59
C VAL A 250 21.21 4.91 11.89
N ASP A 251 20.49 4.60 12.97
CA ASP A 251 21.10 4.22 14.23
C ASP A 251 21.85 2.88 14.12
N ILE A 252 21.30 1.91 13.38
CA ILE A 252 21.99 0.66 13.07
C ILE A 252 23.28 0.92 12.29
N ALA A 253 23.24 1.80 11.29
CA ALA A 253 24.44 2.17 10.52
C ALA A 253 25.54 2.79 11.39
N GLU A 254 25.17 3.65 12.37
CA GLU A 254 26.10 4.20 13.34
C GLU A 254 26.76 3.10 14.19
N GLN A 255 25.96 2.16 14.72
CA GLN A 255 26.50 1.05 15.51
C GLN A 255 27.42 0.14 14.67
N LEU A 256 27.06 -0.17 13.43
CA LEU A 256 27.90 -0.94 12.52
C LEU A 256 29.23 -0.23 12.22
N ALA A 257 29.22 1.09 12.06
CA ALA A 257 30.43 1.88 11.85
C ALA A 257 31.34 1.84 13.08
N LEU A 258 30.79 1.95 14.30
CA LEU A 258 31.54 1.81 15.56
C LEU A 258 32.18 0.43 15.72
N LEU A 259 31.48 -0.61 15.26
CA LEU A 259 31.96 -2.00 15.24
C LEU A 259 32.95 -2.27 14.11
N LYS A 260 33.22 -1.30 13.23
CA LYS A 260 34.07 -1.43 12.03
C LYS A 260 33.59 -2.56 11.10
N SER A 261 32.26 -2.75 11.02
CA SER A 261 31.63 -3.71 10.14
C SER A 261 31.69 -3.23 8.67
N ASP A 262 31.81 -4.14 7.74
CA ASP A 262 31.75 -3.91 6.30
C ASP A 262 30.32 -3.91 5.72
N ILE A 263 29.32 -4.20 6.55
CA ILE A 263 27.90 -4.19 6.15
C ILE A 263 27.50 -2.82 5.62
N LYS A 264 26.92 -2.80 4.42
CA LYS A 264 26.32 -1.62 3.80
C LYS A 264 24.80 -1.65 3.96
N ILE A 265 24.24 -0.48 4.21
CA ILE A 265 22.77 -0.30 4.27
C ILE A 265 22.35 0.57 3.11
N LEU A 266 21.34 0.11 2.34
CA LEU A 266 20.75 0.88 1.26
C LEU A 266 19.27 1.14 1.53
N LEU A 267 18.92 2.43 1.62
CA LEU A 267 17.55 2.89 1.80
C LEU A 267 17.02 3.39 0.45
N ILE A 268 15.97 2.74 -0.08
CA ILE A 268 15.33 3.12 -1.34
C ILE A 268 13.90 3.54 -1.09
N GLY A 269 13.56 4.76 -1.53
CA GLY A 269 12.23 5.29 -1.43
C GLY A 269 12.17 6.79 -1.22
N GLY A 270 10.96 7.29 -1.01
CA GLY A 270 10.68 8.69 -0.78
C GLY A 270 9.59 8.91 0.25
N GLY A 271 9.32 10.15 0.59
CA GLY A 271 8.24 10.49 1.51
C GLY A 271 8.52 11.70 2.37
N LYS A 272 7.64 11.92 3.35
CA LYS A 272 7.69 13.15 4.16
C LYS A 272 8.97 13.25 5.03
N GLN A 273 9.54 12.12 5.42
CA GLN A 273 10.73 12.09 6.28
C GLN A 273 12.05 12.02 5.49
N TYR A 274 11.99 11.99 4.15
CA TYR A 274 13.17 11.78 3.31
C TYR A 274 14.32 12.75 3.65
N ASP A 275 14.03 14.06 3.64
CA ASP A 275 15.04 15.09 3.93
C ASP A 275 15.55 15.00 5.38
N ASN A 276 14.67 14.66 6.34
CA ASN A 276 15.04 14.47 7.74
C ASN A 276 15.98 13.27 7.94
N ILE A 277 15.73 12.17 7.22
CA ILE A 277 16.59 10.97 7.28
C ILE A 277 17.97 11.27 6.70
N ILE A 278 18.06 12.01 5.58
CA ILE A 278 19.35 12.46 5.04
C ILE A 278 20.12 13.30 6.08
N LEU A 279 19.47 14.32 6.64
CA LEU A 279 20.12 15.17 7.66
C LEU A 279 20.54 14.36 8.89
N TYR A 280 19.75 13.40 9.31
CA TYR A 280 20.07 12.52 10.42
C TYR A 280 21.27 11.63 10.12
N ALA A 281 21.32 11.02 8.94
CA ALA A 281 22.46 10.21 8.50
C ALA A 281 23.75 11.02 8.34
N GLN A 282 23.65 12.28 7.88
CA GLN A 282 24.80 13.22 7.85
C GLN A 282 25.31 13.52 9.27
N LYS A 283 24.40 13.84 10.20
CA LYS A 283 24.76 14.12 11.60
C LYS A 283 25.46 12.96 12.28
N LYS A 284 25.09 11.72 11.91
CA LYS A 284 25.67 10.47 12.42
C LYS A 284 26.96 10.06 11.66
N ASN A 285 27.38 10.80 10.64
CA ASN A 285 28.53 10.51 9.78
C ASN A 285 28.48 9.14 9.10
N VAL A 286 27.29 8.64 8.80
CA VAL A 286 27.08 7.34 8.13
C VAL A 286 26.70 7.48 6.66
N LEU A 287 26.16 8.63 6.24
CA LEU A 287 25.75 8.87 4.85
C LEU A 287 26.97 8.80 3.92
N ASN A 288 26.82 8.02 2.83
CA ASN A 288 27.85 7.72 1.84
C ASN A 288 29.13 7.07 2.44
N ASN A 289 29.02 6.49 3.62
CA ASN A 289 30.06 5.67 4.24
C ASN A 289 29.64 4.19 4.29
N ASN A 290 28.67 3.88 5.16
CA ASN A 290 28.07 2.56 5.24
C ASN A 290 26.54 2.60 5.11
N LEU A 291 25.93 3.79 4.93
CA LEU A 291 24.52 3.99 4.64
C LEU A 291 24.37 4.84 3.39
N PHE A 292 23.57 4.35 2.43
CA PHE A 292 23.30 4.97 1.14
C PHE A 292 21.80 5.19 0.99
N ILE A 293 21.40 6.29 0.36
CA ILE A 293 19.99 6.66 0.18
C ILE A 293 19.73 6.94 -1.29
N GLU A 294 18.82 6.22 -1.89
CA GLU A 294 18.38 6.39 -3.28
C GLU A 294 16.88 6.74 -3.33
N GLY A 295 16.44 7.37 -4.40
CA GLY A 295 15.03 7.72 -4.62
C GLY A 295 14.13 6.51 -4.88
N ASP A 296 12.86 6.78 -5.16
CA ASP A 296 11.90 5.75 -5.51
C ASP A 296 12.31 5.02 -6.80
N ILE A 297 12.16 3.70 -6.81
CA ILE A 297 12.30 2.85 -8.00
C ILE A 297 10.96 2.19 -8.36
N SER A 298 10.83 1.72 -9.59
CA SER A 298 9.65 0.99 -10.05
C SER A 298 9.55 -0.38 -9.39
N LYS A 299 8.34 -0.95 -9.40
CA LYS A 299 8.13 -2.32 -8.89
C LYS A 299 8.93 -3.35 -9.70
N SER A 300 9.12 -3.13 -10.99
CA SER A 300 9.87 -4.00 -11.89
C SER A 300 11.39 -4.05 -11.62
N GLU A 301 11.95 -3.02 -10.96
CA GLU A 301 13.36 -2.97 -10.57
C GLU A 301 13.65 -3.69 -9.24
N LEU A 302 12.64 -3.83 -8.36
CA LEU A 302 12.80 -4.43 -7.04
C LEU A 302 13.36 -5.87 -7.05
N PRO A 303 13.06 -6.76 -8.01
CA PRO A 303 13.59 -8.11 -8.02
C PRO A 303 15.10 -8.17 -8.07
N GLN A 304 15.76 -7.30 -8.84
CA GLN A 304 17.21 -7.24 -8.94
C GLN A 304 17.85 -6.70 -7.66
N LEU A 305 17.23 -5.72 -7.05
CA LEU A 305 17.65 -5.19 -5.74
C LEU A 305 17.58 -6.28 -4.66
N LEU A 306 16.44 -6.97 -4.53
CA LEU A 306 16.26 -8.00 -3.51
C LEU A 306 17.20 -9.19 -3.74
N ALA A 307 17.44 -9.56 -5.00
CA ALA A 307 18.41 -10.61 -5.33
C ALA A 307 19.87 -10.20 -5.05
N ALA A 308 20.17 -8.89 -5.02
CA ALA A 308 21.48 -8.37 -4.64
C ALA A 308 21.69 -8.27 -3.14
N ALA A 309 20.60 -8.24 -2.36
CA ALA A 309 20.61 -8.06 -0.91
C ALA A 309 20.86 -9.37 -0.18
N ASP A 310 21.64 -9.31 0.89
CA ASP A 310 21.83 -10.41 1.85
C ASP A 310 20.73 -10.39 2.92
N LEU A 311 20.15 -9.20 3.19
CA LEU A 311 19.09 -9.02 4.16
C LEU A 311 18.17 -7.87 3.72
N ALA A 312 16.87 -8.12 3.67
CA ALA A 312 15.84 -7.09 3.53
C ALA A 312 15.34 -6.64 4.91
N SER A 313 14.70 -5.48 4.98
CA SER A 313 14.12 -5.00 6.24
C SER A 313 12.67 -4.54 6.10
N ASN A 314 11.87 -4.91 7.09
CA ASN A 314 10.52 -4.40 7.29
C ASN A 314 10.43 -3.80 8.70
N ILE A 315 10.67 -2.51 8.80
CA ILE A 315 10.78 -1.78 10.06
C ILE A 315 9.56 -0.87 10.22
N VAL A 316 9.09 -0.77 11.45
CA VAL A 316 7.98 0.10 11.85
C VAL A 316 8.27 0.71 13.22
N ILE A 317 7.62 1.83 13.53
CA ILE A 317 7.71 2.43 14.87
C ILE A 317 7.08 1.52 15.91
N ASN A 318 7.47 1.70 17.18
CA ASN A 318 6.96 0.94 18.31
C ASN A 318 5.55 1.41 18.71
N VAL A 319 4.57 1.18 17.84
CA VAL A 319 3.14 1.48 18.05
C VAL A 319 2.33 0.23 17.70
N PRO A 320 1.65 -0.40 18.67
CA PRO A 320 0.96 -1.68 18.47
C PRO A 320 -0.05 -1.69 17.32
N GLU A 321 -0.74 -0.58 17.08
CA GLU A 321 -1.72 -0.44 15.99
C GLU A 321 -1.09 -0.61 14.60
N VAL A 322 0.22 -0.32 14.46
CA VAL A 322 0.96 -0.48 13.21
C VAL A 322 1.43 -1.91 12.99
N TRP A 323 1.62 -2.69 14.07
CA TRP A 323 2.18 -4.05 13.98
C TRP A 323 1.25 -5.04 13.26
N ASN A 324 -0.04 -4.74 13.19
CA ASN A 324 -1.03 -5.55 12.50
C ASN A 324 -1.03 -5.35 10.97
N ASN A 325 -0.33 -4.32 10.47
CA ASN A 325 -0.29 -4.02 9.06
C ASN A 325 0.41 -5.13 8.26
N SER A 326 -0.04 -5.33 7.03
CA SER A 326 0.54 -6.29 6.10
C SER A 326 1.38 -5.54 5.06
N ALA A 327 2.71 -5.61 5.18
CA ALA A 327 3.63 -4.88 4.30
C ALA A 327 3.97 -5.68 3.05
N ASN A 328 3.81 -5.09 1.84
CA ASN A 328 4.16 -5.74 0.57
C ASN A 328 5.62 -6.18 0.54
N LYS A 329 6.55 -5.33 1.04
CA LYS A 329 8.00 -5.62 1.06
C LYS A 329 8.36 -6.93 1.77
N PHE A 330 7.56 -7.33 2.77
CA PHE A 330 7.72 -8.59 3.48
C PHE A 330 7.53 -9.78 2.53
N PHE A 331 6.46 -9.77 1.75
CA PHE A 331 6.16 -10.84 0.79
C PHE A 331 7.11 -10.84 -0.40
N ASP A 332 7.53 -9.65 -0.87
CA ASP A 332 8.49 -9.52 -1.97
C ASP A 332 9.86 -10.11 -1.60
N ALA A 333 10.34 -9.85 -0.39
CA ALA A 333 11.58 -10.43 0.12
C ALA A 333 11.48 -11.95 0.22
N LEU A 334 10.40 -12.48 0.82
CA LEU A 334 10.18 -13.93 0.91
C LEU A 334 10.12 -14.60 -0.47
N ALA A 335 9.43 -13.99 -1.44
CA ALA A 335 9.33 -14.52 -2.80
C ALA A 335 10.68 -14.52 -3.54
N SER A 336 11.53 -13.54 -3.25
CA SER A 336 12.91 -13.45 -3.77
C SER A 336 13.88 -14.40 -3.08
N GLY A 337 13.48 -15.07 -1.98
CA GLY A 337 14.38 -15.87 -1.16
C GLY A 337 15.34 -15.05 -0.32
N THR A 338 15.10 -13.74 -0.17
CA THR A 338 15.93 -12.84 0.62
C THR A 338 15.46 -12.87 2.09
N PRO A 339 16.35 -13.19 3.04
CA PRO A 339 16.02 -13.10 4.47
C PRO A 339 15.50 -11.71 4.84
N ILE A 340 14.62 -11.63 5.84
CA ILE A 340 14.04 -10.35 6.23
C ILE A 340 14.13 -10.08 7.73
N LEU A 341 14.64 -8.90 8.08
CA LEU A 341 14.68 -8.37 9.42
C LEU A 341 13.38 -7.61 9.71
N THR A 342 12.72 -7.94 10.82
CA THR A 342 11.59 -7.16 11.31
C THR A 342 11.81 -6.75 12.78
N ASN A 343 11.35 -5.56 13.16
CA ASN A 343 11.45 -5.05 14.53
C ASN A 343 10.10 -4.94 15.23
N GLY A 344 9.00 -5.13 14.51
CA GLY A 344 7.66 -5.05 15.07
C GLY A 344 7.21 -6.35 15.71
N GLY A 345 6.35 -6.25 16.70
CA GLY A 345 5.50 -7.36 17.14
C GLY A 345 4.46 -7.73 16.07
N GLY A 346 3.51 -8.58 16.43
CA GLY A 346 2.41 -8.97 15.56
C GLY A 346 2.73 -10.17 14.67
N TRP A 347 1.90 -10.40 13.68
CA TRP A 347 1.91 -11.63 12.89
C TRP A 347 3.16 -11.81 12.01
N GLN A 348 3.82 -10.74 11.59
CA GLN A 348 5.04 -10.83 10.78
C GLN A 348 6.23 -11.33 11.57
#